data_4ea8c6045a668300f64640105fc28828
#
_entry.id   4ea8c6045a668300f64640105fc28828
#
_cell.length_a   1.000
_cell.length_b   1.000
_cell.length_c   1.000
_cell.angle_alpha   90.00
_cell.angle_beta   90.00
_cell.angle_gamma   90.00
#
_symmetry.space_group_name_H-M   'P 1'
#
loop_
_entity.id
_entity.type
_entity.pdbx_description
1 polymer ?
#
loop_
_entity_poly.entity_id
_entity_poly.type
_entity_poly.pdbx_seq_one_letter_code
_entity_poly.pdbx_strand_id
1 'polypeptide(L)'
;MARLARRYRIVVSAENSPYLAWQAKLFHFSCVSRLNRSPIVIVHDWGSKLRRDFQKIADAGAIVSRAPSYRITSNGDDYPPRNTAGTLLHAAELCSAKDEFIVLCDPDMIFVGQPDFSGSLSGEYYGYVKYDRKPVRGAAKEIGIRLEMLDRQKEELCCGVPYVIPVAAAKPLADAWLQAIDAFSPRHWEDQMHAFGLAVVKLGLRVTLTHIMNHNYWPDAMVDRDVIHYAYGDKTWNKRSYFTTSQARKVWSPAAAAQQGTILAELLAQIREARDFYSRFH
;
A
#
# COMPACT_ATOMS: atom_id res chain seq x y z
N MET A 1 25.38 4.48 -21.14
CA MET A 1 25.69 4.25 -19.72
C MET A 1 24.60 3.38 -19.14
N ALA A 2 24.90 2.16 -18.67
CA ALA A 2 23.91 1.32 -17.99
C ALA A 2 23.51 2.04 -16.69
N ARG A 3 22.22 2.39 -16.56
CA ARG A 3 21.66 2.88 -15.29
C ARG A 3 21.87 1.75 -14.27
N LEU A 4 22.71 1.96 -13.27
CA LEU A 4 22.81 1.05 -12.12
C LEU A 4 21.39 0.82 -11.59
N ALA A 5 20.93 -0.43 -11.61
CA ALA A 5 19.61 -0.78 -11.12
C ALA A 5 19.51 -0.37 -9.65
N ARG A 6 18.69 0.64 -9.35
CA ARG A 6 18.49 1.14 -7.99
C ARG A 6 17.96 0.02 -7.09
N ARG A 7 18.44 0.01 -5.86
CA ARG A 7 18.12 -1.03 -4.89
C ARG A 7 16.91 -0.56 -4.08
N TYR A 8 15.77 -1.15 -4.34
CA TYR A 8 14.56 -0.89 -3.57
C TYR A 8 13.97 -2.17 -2.98
N ARG A 9 13.28 -2.03 -1.86
CA ARG A 9 12.46 -3.06 -1.23
C ARG A 9 11.00 -2.75 -1.41
N ILE A 10 10.26 -3.70 -1.95
CA ILE A 10 8.80 -3.63 -1.99
C ILE A 10 8.29 -4.11 -0.64
N VAL A 11 7.40 -3.34 -0.05
CA VAL A 11 6.83 -3.60 1.26
C VAL A 11 5.31 -3.48 1.18
N VAL A 12 4.60 -4.41 1.79
CA VAL A 12 3.15 -4.40 1.87
C VAL A 12 2.68 -4.55 3.30
N SER A 13 1.64 -3.77 3.65
CA SER A 13 0.96 -3.80 4.94
C SER A 13 -0.20 -4.79 4.90
N ALA A 14 -0.32 -5.67 5.88
CA ALA A 14 -1.49 -6.54 6.03
C ALA A 14 -1.82 -6.77 7.50
N GLU A 15 -3.09 -6.94 7.83
CA GLU A 15 -3.50 -7.50 9.11
C GLU A 15 -3.61 -9.03 9.03
N ASN A 16 -3.45 -9.72 10.14
CA ASN A 16 -3.56 -11.17 10.23
C ASN A 16 -5.03 -11.65 10.08
N SER A 17 -5.67 -11.27 8.98
CA SER A 17 -7.07 -11.55 8.65
C SER A 17 -7.20 -12.37 7.36
N PRO A 18 -8.30 -13.13 7.16
CA PRO A 18 -8.54 -13.84 5.91
C PRO A 18 -8.57 -12.90 4.71
N TYR A 19 -9.18 -11.73 4.91
CA TYR A 19 -9.38 -10.72 3.89
C TYR A 19 -8.07 -10.14 3.36
N LEU A 20 -7.13 -9.78 4.23
CA LEU A 20 -5.85 -9.24 3.81
C LEU A 20 -4.84 -10.34 3.42
N ALA A 21 -5.01 -11.55 3.93
CA ALA A 21 -4.12 -12.66 3.59
C ALA A 21 -4.21 -13.07 2.11
N TRP A 22 -5.41 -13.16 1.52
CA TRP A 22 -5.53 -13.49 0.10
C TRP A 22 -5.03 -12.34 -0.78
N GLN A 23 -5.25 -11.08 -0.38
CA GLN A 23 -4.73 -9.91 -1.11
C GLN A 23 -3.20 -9.90 -1.09
N ALA A 24 -2.58 -10.10 0.09
CA ALA A 24 -1.13 -10.20 0.22
C ALA A 24 -0.54 -11.35 -0.62
N LYS A 25 -1.24 -12.49 -0.75
CA LYS A 25 -0.82 -13.58 -1.66
C LYS A 25 -0.83 -13.14 -3.12
N LEU A 26 -1.91 -12.50 -3.55
CA LEU A 26 -2.02 -12.01 -4.92
C LEU A 26 -0.96 -10.92 -5.20
N PHE A 27 -0.77 -10.00 -4.27
CA PHE A 27 0.28 -8.99 -4.34
C PHE A 27 1.68 -9.62 -4.46
N HIS A 28 2.01 -10.57 -3.58
CA HIS A 28 3.29 -11.29 -3.62
C HIS A 28 3.48 -11.98 -4.98
N PHE A 29 2.46 -12.70 -5.48
CA PHE A 29 2.53 -13.33 -6.78
C PHE A 29 2.85 -12.33 -7.89
N SER A 30 2.18 -11.17 -7.92
CA SER A 30 2.42 -10.14 -8.92
C SER A 30 3.87 -9.59 -8.85
N CYS A 31 4.41 -9.40 -7.64
CA CYS A 31 5.80 -9.00 -7.47
C CYS A 31 6.78 -10.03 -8.05
N VAL A 32 6.58 -11.30 -7.75
CA VAL A 32 7.46 -12.37 -8.23
C VAL A 32 7.34 -12.54 -9.74
N SER A 33 6.12 -12.59 -10.26
CA SER A 33 5.86 -12.89 -11.69
C SER A 33 6.18 -11.72 -12.62
N ARG A 34 5.95 -10.47 -12.20
CA ARG A 34 6.14 -9.29 -13.06
C ARG A 34 7.47 -8.56 -12.79
N LEU A 35 7.92 -8.54 -11.54
CA LEU A 35 9.12 -7.78 -11.16
C LEU A 35 10.33 -8.67 -10.88
N ASN A 36 10.15 -10.00 -10.83
CA ASN A 36 11.16 -10.96 -10.37
C ASN A 36 11.74 -10.58 -8.99
N ARG A 37 10.88 -10.14 -8.07
CA ARG A 37 11.24 -9.68 -6.72
C ARG A 37 10.24 -10.18 -5.69
N SER A 38 10.74 -10.71 -4.58
CA SER A 38 9.90 -11.04 -3.42
C SER A 38 9.76 -9.81 -2.52
N PRO A 39 8.53 -9.45 -2.12
CA PRO A 39 8.29 -8.33 -1.21
C PRO A 39 8.58 -8.71 0.25
N ILE A 40 8.66 -7.69 1.12
CA ILE A 40 8.51 -7.82 2.56
C ILE A 40 7.01 -7.65 2.88
N VAL A 41 6.42 -8.64 3.55
CA VAL A 41 5.03 -8.58 4.01
C VAL A 41 5.04 -8.34 5.52
N ILE A 42 4.60 -7.17 5.94
CA ILE A 42 4.47 -6.83 7.36
C ILE A 42 3.04 -7.19 7.81
N VAL A 43 2.96 -8.12 8.75
CA VAL A 43 1.67 -8.62 9.26
C VAL A 43 1.41 -8.06 10.65
N HIS A 44 0.46 -7.14 10.74
CA HIS A 44 0.01 -6.56 12.00
C HIS A 44 -0.96 -7.47 12.71
N ASP A 45 -0.68 -7.76 13.98
CA ASP A 45 -1.59 -8.54 14.82
C ASP A 45 -1.45 -8.20 16.31
N TRP A 46 -2.37 -8.76 17.09
CA TRP A 46 -2.42 -8.64 18.55
C TRP A 46 -1.79 -9.86 19.28
N GLY A 47 -0.85 -10.57 18.64
CA GLY A 47 -0.23 -11.75 19.20
C GLY A 47 -0.94 -13.07 18.84
N SER A 48 -1.90 -13.05 17.92
CA SER A 48 -2.59 -14.25 17.43
C SER A 48 -1.65 -15.15 16.62
N LYS A 49 -1.99 -16.43 16.46
CA LYS A 49 -1.24 -17.34 15.59
C LYS A 49 -1.29 -16.82 14.14
N LEU A 50 -0.12 -16.72 13.51
CA LEU A 50 -0.03 -16.34 12.10
C LEU A 50 -0.83 -17.29 11.22
N ARG A 51 -1.66 -16.74 10.32
CA ARG A 51 -2.47 -17.53 9.39
C ARG A 51 -1.58 -18.30 8.41
N ARG A 52 -2.02 -19.51 8.07
CA ARG A 52 -1.33 -20.40 7.12
C ARG A 52 -1.10 -19.71 5.73
N ASP A 53 -1.99 -18.83 5.33
CA ASP A 53 -1.82 -18.08 4.07
C ASP A 53 -0.54 -17.24 4.06
N PHE A 54 -0.18 -16.58 5.17
CA PHE A 54 1.08 -15.85 5.29
C PHE A 54 2.28 -16.78 5.36
N GLN A 55 2.14 -17.97 5.98
CA GLN A 55 3.20 -18.97 5.95
C GLN A 55 3.50 -19.40 4.49
N LYS A 56 2.46 -19.63 3.68
CA LYS A 56 2.64 -19.96 2.25
C LYS A 56 3.35 -18.86 1.47
N ILE A 57 3.17 -17.59 1.83
CA ILE A 57 3.90 -16.47 1.24
C ILE A 57 5.39 -16.57 1.62
N ALA A 58 5.71 -16.90 2.88
CA ALA A 58 7.08 -17.10 3.33
C ALA A 58 7.73 -18.32 2.63
N ASP A 59 7.02 -19.44 2.54
CA ASP A 59 7.47 -20.67 1.86
C ASP A 59 7.75 -20.41 0.36
N ALA A 60 7.05 -19.44 -0.23
CA ALA A 60 7.26 -18.97 -1.61
C ALA A 60 8.37 -17.91 -1.76
N GLY A 61 9.14 -17.64 -0.70
CA GLY A 61 10.37 -16.83 -0.74
C GLY A 61 10.22 -15.36 -0.33
N ALA A 62 9.07 -14.93 0.17
CA ALA A 62 8.92 -13.59 0.75
C ALA A 62 9.45 -13.54 2.19
N ILE A 63 9.88 -12.34 2.60
CA ILE A 63 10.08 -12.05 4.01
C ILE A 63 8.71 -11.72 4.62
N VAL A 64 8.21 -12.57 5.51
CA VAL A 64 7.00 -12.30 6.28
C VAL A 64 7.40 -11.94 7.71
N SER A 65 7.20 -10.70 8.09
CA SER A 65 7.55 -10.20 9.41
C SER A 65 6.30 -9.77 10.18
N ARG A 66 6.27 -10.08 11.47
CA ARG A 66 5.16 -9.68 12.37
C ARG A 66 5.48 -8.34 13.01
N ALA A 67 4.48 -7.50 13.08
CA ALA A 67 4.54 -6.22 13.77
C ALA A 67 3.33 -6.06 14.71
N PRO A 68 3.45 -5.27 15.80
CA PRO A 68 2.29 -4.92 16.59
C PRO A 68 1.25 -4.20 15.74
N SER A 69 -0.01 -4.27 16.14
CA SER A 69 -1.05 -3.48 15.49
C SER A 69 -0.96 -2.03 15.93
N TYR A 70 -0.95 -1.13 14.97
CA TYR A 70 -0.94 0.33 15.17
C TYR A 70 -2.33 0.96 15.04
N ARG A 71 -3.41 0.15 14.85
CA ARG A 71 -4.78 0.67 14.62
C ARG A 71 -5.28 1.62 15.70
N ILE A 72 -4.92 1.35 16.97
CA ILE A 72 -5.36 2.20 18.06
C ILE A 72 -4.52 3.48 18.08
N THR A 73 -5.20 4.61 17.91
CA THR A 73 -4.59 5.95 17.97
C THR A 73 -4.27 6.34 19.40
N SER A 74 -3.50 7.41 19.59
CA SER A 74 -3.22 7.96 20.93
C SER A 74 -4.49 8.34 21.70
N ASN A 75 -5.58 8.65 20.99
CA ASN A 75 -6.90 8.99 21.57
C ASN A 75 -7.79 7.77 21.83
N GLY A 76 -7.31 6.55 21.53
CA GLY A 76 -8.06 5.31 21.74
C GLY A 76 -8.98 4.90 20.58
N ASP A 77 -9.03 5.65 19.49
CA ASP A 77 -9.87 5.32 18.33
C ASP A 77 -9.27 4.17 17.51
N ASP A 78 -10.13 3.30 16.99
CA ASP A 78 -9.76 2.21 16.09
C ASP A 78 -9.70 2.73 14.65
N TYR A 79 -8.49 2.86 14.12
CA TYR A 79 -8.22 3.38 12.78
C TYR A 79 -7.24 2.46 12.01
N PRO A 80 -7.74 1.41 11.34
CA PRO A 80 -6.89 0.43 10.62
C PRO A 80 -5.87 1.02 9.64
N PRO A 81 -6.16 2.11 8.89
CA PRO A 81 -5.19 2.70 7.98
C PRO A 81 -3.89 3.20 8.65
N ARG A 82 -3.89 3.38 9.98
CA ARG A 82 -2.69 3.74 10.76
C ARG A 82 -1.59 2.66 10.69
N ASN A 83 -1.96 1.41 10.41
CA ASN A 83 -1.01 0.33 10.18
C ASN A 83 -0.05 0.61 9.01
N THR A 84 -0.45 1.41 8.01
CA THR A 84 0.43 1.76 6.88
C THR A 84 1.67 2.55 7.34
N ALA A 85 1.49 3.51 8.23
CA ALA A 85 2.62 4.24 8.84
C ALA A 85 3.45 3.33 9.76
N GLY A 86 2.80 2.46 10.55
CA GLY A 86 3.48 1.45 11.37
C GLY A 86 4.27 0.45 10.53
N THR A 87 3.77 0.09 9.35
CA THR A 87 4.49 -0.75 8.38
C THR A 87 5.79 -0.10 7.93
N LEU A 88 5.75 1.21 7.61
CA LEU A 88 6.96 1.94 7.21
C LEU A 88 8.01 1.93 8.33
N LEU A 89 7.58 2.16 9.57
CA LEU A 89 8.45 2.14 10.74
C LEU A 89 9.16 0.80 10.88
N HIS A 90 8.41 -0.31 10.80
CA HIS A 90 8.95 -1.66 10.94
C HIS A 90 9.80 -2.08 9.73
N ALA A 91 9.40 -1.69 8.52
CA ALA A 91 10.14 -1.99 7.30
C ALA A 91 11.53 -1.33 7.27
N ALA A 92 11.67 -0.13 7.84
CA ALA A 92 12.95 0.56 7.94
C ALA A 92 14.01 -0.26 8.72
N GLU A 93 13.58 -1.06 9.70
CA GLU A 93 14.46 -1.94 10.48
C GLU A 93 14.90 -3.20 9.71
N LEU A 94 14.11 -3.61 8.71
CA LEU A 94 14.38 -4.79 7.88
C LEU A 94 15.19 -4.48 6.63
N CYS A 95 15.37 -3.20 6.30
CA CYS A 95 16.18 -2.78 5.18
C CYS A 95 17.67 -2.95 5.48
N SER A 96 18.42 -3.42 4.50
CA SER A 96 19.88 -3.51 4.56
C SER A 96 20.53 -2.18 4.20
N ALA A 97 21.81 -2.00 4.55
CA ALA A 97 22.60 -0.84 4.12
C ALA A 97 22.75 -0.69 2.58
N LYS A 98 22.33 -1.71 1.82
CA LYS A 98 22.34 -1.70 0.35
C LYS A 98 21.02 -1.20 -0.24
N ASP A 99 19.96 -1.14 0.53
CA ASP A 99 18.65 -0.68 0.08
C ASP A 99 18.59 0.85 0.12
N GLU A 100 18.20 1.46 -0.98
CA GLU A 100 18.13 2.92 -1.12
C GLU A 100 16.72 3.43 -0.87
N PHE A 101 15.71 2.63 -1.27
CA PHE A 101 14.30 2.99 -1.19
C PHE A 101 13.42 1.86 -0.68
N ILE A 102 12.35 2.25 -0.01
CA ILE A 102 11.18 1.42 0.31
C ILE A 102 10.07 1.81 -0.67
N VAL A 103 9.48 0.82 -1.35
CA VAL A 103 8.24 0.98 -2.13
C VAL A 103 7.11 0.42 -1.28
N LEU A 104 6.37 1.30 -0.62
CA LEU A 104 5.28 0.94 0.29
C LEU A 104 3.96 0.87 -0.48
N CYS A 105 3.34 -0.31 -0.48
CA CYS A 105 2.14 -0.63 -1.23
C CYS A 105 0.99 -1.09 -0.32
N ASP A 106 -0.24 -0.98 -0.83
CA ASP A 106 -1.41 -1.63 -0.24
C ASP A 106 -1.54 -3.07 -0.76
N PRO A 107 -2.13 -3.99 0.03
CA PRO A 107 -2.25 -5.39 -0.35
C PRO A 107 -3.22 -5.63 -1.52
N ASP A 108 -4.11 -4.67 -1.81
CA ASP A 108 -5.05 -4.69 -2.92
C ASP A 108 -4.50 -4.02 -4.20
N MET A 109 -3.19 -4.11 -4.36
CA MET A 109 -2.48 -3.74 -5.59
C MET A 109 -1.93 -4.98 -6.27
N ILE A 110 -1.76 -4.94 -7.59
CA ILE A 110 -0.98 -5.91 -8.36
C ILE A 110 -0.14 -5.21 -9.41
N PHE A 111 1.05 -5.73 -9.65
CA PHE A 111 1.88 -5.29 -10.75
C PHE A 111 1.48 -6.00 -12.04
N VAL A 112 1.37 -5.23 -13.12
CA VAL A 112 1.09 -5.71 -14.48
C VAL A 112 2.23 -5.39 -15.44
N GLY A 113 3.10 -4.46 -15.06
CA GLY A 113 4.31 -4.04 -15.76
C GLY A 113 5.49 -3.86 -14.80
N GLN A 114 6.48 -3.09 -15.22
CA GLN A 114 7.70 -2.81 -14.47
C GLN A 114 7.85 -1.30 -14.23
N PRO A 115 7.22 -0.74 -13.18
CA PRO A 115 7.27 0.68 -12.90
C PRO A 115 8.68 1.14 -12.58
N ASP A 116 9.02 2.35 -13.01
CA ASP A 116 10.27 3.00 -12.62
C ASP A 116 10.10 3.66 -11.24
N PHE A 117 10.61 3.01 -10.21
CA PHE A 117 10.68 3.53 -8.85
C PHE A 117 11.96 4.36 -8.64
N SER A 118 12.24 5.28 -9.54
CA SER A 118 13.49 6.03 -9.53
C SER A 118 13.40 7.33 -8.73
N GLY A 119 14.29 7.49 -7.83
CA GLY A 119 15.03 8.71 -7.55
C GLY A 119 14.64 9.64 -6.44
N SER A 120 13.44 9.71 -5.91
CA SER A 120 13.08 10.66 -4.84
C SER A 120 11.90 10.13 -4.03
N LEU A 121 11.58 10.80 -2.92
CA LEU A 121 10.32 10.59 -2.24
C LEU A 121 9.19 10.88 -3.23
N SER A 122 8.35 9.87 -3.50
CA SER A 122 7.24 10.00 -4.44
C SER A 122 6.01 9.23 -4.00
N GLY A 123 4.86 9.56 -4.57
CA GLY A 123 3.61 8.84 -4.35
C GLY A 123 2.69 8.96 -5.56
N GLU A 124 1.77 8.02 -5.69
CA GLU A 124 0.80 8.02 -6.78
C GLU A 124 -0.21 9.15 -6.60
N TYR A 125 -0.54 9.82 -7.70
CA TYR A 125 -1.47 10.94 -7.68
C TYR A 125 -2.91 10.50 -7.39
N TYR A 126 -3.52 11.16 -6.41
CA TYR A 126 -4.94 11.01 -6.08
C TYR A 126 -5.63 12.38 -6.00
N GLY A 127 -6.35 12.75 -7.05
CA GLY A 127 -6.95 14.08 -7.20
C GLY A 127 -8.01 14.45 -6.13
N TYR A 128 -8.48 13.49 -5.34
CA TYR A 128 -9.42 13.74 -4.22
C TYR A 128 -8.73 14.08 -2.90
N VAL A 129 -7.42 13.86 -2.76
CA VAL A 129 -6.65 14.24 -1.56
C VAL A 129 -6.42 15.75 -1.60
N LYS A 130 -7.09 16.51 -0.72
CA LYS A 130 -7.08 17.97 -0.72
C LYS A 130 -6.69 18.54 0.63
N TYR A 131 -5.75 19.51 0.64
CA TYR A 131 -5.15 20.09 1.84
C TYR A 131 -5.78 21.42 2.28
N ASP A 132 -6.76 21.93 1.59
CA ASP A 132 -7.54 23.12 1.93
C ASP A 132 -8.71 22.82 2.88
N ARG A 133 -9.03 21.55 3.12
CA ARG A 133 -10.10 21.09 4.00
C ARG A 133 -9.85 21.51 5.45
N LYS A 134 -10.89 21.97 6.16
CA LYS A 134 -10.79 22.44 7.55
C LYS A 134 -10.16 21.39 8.50
N PRO A 135 -10.53 20.10 8.48
CA PRO A 135 -9.90 19.09 9.36
C PRO A 135 -8.40 18.95 9.10
N VAL A 136 -7.95 18.95 7.83
CA VAL A 136 -6.54 18.83 7.47
C VAL A 136 -5.74 20.03 7.98
N ARG A 137 -6.26 21.23 7.81
CA ARG A 137 -5.64 22.46 8.32
C ARG A 137 -5.65 22.52 9.84
N GLY A 138 -6.65 21.94 10.49
CA GLY A 138 -6.70 21.76 11.96
C GLY A 138 -5.58 20.85 12.43
N ALA A 139 -5.46 19.65 11.87
CA ALA A 139 -4.41 18.69 12.19
C ALA A 139 -3.00 19.26 11.93
N ALA A 140 -2.82 20.02 10.82
CA ALA A 140 -1.56 20.70 10.53
C ALA A 140 -1.14 21.64 11.66
N LYS A 141 -2.07 22.48 12.18
CA LYS A 141 -1.81 23.39 13.29
C LYS A 141 -1.47 22.64 14.58
N GLU A 142 -2.20 21.57 14.88
CA GLU A 142 -2.01 20.75 16.07
C GLU A 142 -0.60 20.16 16.16
N ILE A 143 -0.05 19.73 15.02
CA ILE A 143 1.32 19.18 14.96
C ILE A 143 2.40 20.24 14.68
N GLY A 144 2.05 21.53 14.74
CA GLY A 144 2.98 22.65 14.65
C GLY A 144 3.39 23.04 13.24
N ILE A 145 2.62 22.70 12.20
CA ILE A 145 2.90 23.12 10.82
C ILE A 145 2.32 24.51 10.58
N ARG A 146 3.15 25.43 10.07
CA ARG A 146 2.69 26.72 9.58
C ARG A 146 1.93 26.54 8.28
N LEU A 147 0.72 27.11 8.20
CA LEU A 147 -0.18 26.89 7.06
C LEU A 147 0.40 27.39 5.72
N GLU A 148 1.26 28.44 5.77
CA GLU A 148 1.94 28.93 4.57
C GLU A 148 2.91 27.90 3.99
N MET A 149 3.51 27.04 4.81
CA MET A 149 4.35 25.93 4.33
C MET A 149 3.50 24.86 3.65
N LEU A 150 2.34 24.54 4.24
CA LEU A 150 1.38 23.60 3.64
C LEU A 150 0.85 24.14 2.30
N ASP A 151 0.43 25.40 2.26
CA ASP A 151 -0.15 26.02 1.07
C ASP A 151 0.84 26.08 -0.11
N ARG A 152 2.15 26.16 0.15
CA ARG A 152 3.18 26.13 -0.90
C ARG A 152 3.36 24.77 -1.55
N GLN A 153 3.00 23.70 -0.89
CA GLN A 153 3.25 22.32 -1.34
C GLN A 153 1.97 21.53 -1.60
N LYS A 154 0.80 22.04 -1.26
CA LYS A 154 -0.47 21.29 -1.20
C LYS A 154 -0.81 20.50 -2.49
N GLU A 155 -0.44 21.00 -3.66
CA GLU A 155 -0.68 20.31 -4.92
C GLU A 155 0.28 19.12 -5.12
N GLU A 156 1.53 19.23 -4.65
CA GLU A 156 2.52 18.15 -4.70
C GLU A 156 2.20 17.02 -3.69
N LEU A 157 1.37 17.31 -2.67
CA LEU A 157 1.01 16.37 -1.61
C LEU A 157 -0.22 15.51 -1.95
N CYS A 158 -0.89 15.73 -3.08
CA CYS A 158 -2.10 15.00 -3.48
C CYS A 158 -1.79 13.56 -3.89
N CYS A 159 -1.23 12.77 -2.97
CA CYS A 159 -0.75 11.43 -3.28
C CYS A 159 -1.16 10.37 -2.25
N GLY A 160 -1.02 9.13 -2.67
CA GLY A 160 -1.19 7.93 -1.89
C GLY A 160 -0.23 6.82 -2.34
N VAL A 161 -0.50 5.60 -1.90
CA VAL A 161 0.29 4.42 -2.29
C VAL A 161 0.18 4.14 -3.81
N PRO A 162 1.24 3.59 -4.42
CA PRO A 162 2.51 3.22 -3.81
C PRO A 162 3.37 4.45 -3.51
N TYR A 163 3.96 4.46 -2.32
CA TYR A 163 4.96 5.47 -1.97
C TYR A 163 6.36 4.93 -2.22
N VAL A 164 7.23 5.73 -2.80
CA VAL A 164 8.68 5.47 -2.87
C VAL A 164 9.36 6.35 -1.85
N ILE A 165 9.97 5.74 -0.85
CA ILE A 165 10.49 6.44 0.32
C ILE A 165 11.98 6.13 0.47
N PRO A 166 12.89 7.14 0.50
CA PRO A 166 14.29 6.90 0.82
C PRO A 166 14.42 6.22 2.19
N VAL A 167 15.22 5.16 2.29
CA VAL A 167 15.40 4.42 3.56
C VAL A 167 15.85 5.35 4.69
N ALA A 168 16.72 6.32 4.39
CA ALA A 168 17.19 7.29 5.37
C ALA A 168 16.08 8.19 5.94
N ALA A 169 14.99 8.40 5.19
CA ALA A 169 13.83 9.18 5.63
C ALA A 169 12.73 8.31 6.27
N ALA A 170 12.79 6.99 6.14
CA ALA A 170 11.66 6.12 6.47
C ALA A 170 11.23 6.20 7.93
N LYS A 171 12.17 6.09 8.88
CA LYS A 171 11.85 6.15 10.31
C LYS A 171 11.31 7.51 10.74
N PRO A 172 12.00 8.64 10.50
CA PRO A 172 11.45 9.95 10.89
C PRO A 172 10.12 10.27 10.20
N LEU A 173 9.92 9.83 8.95
CA LEU A 173 8.66 10.00 8.23
C LEU A 173 7.54 9.17 8.85
N ALA A 174 7.80 7.91 9.23
CA ALA A 174 6.82 7.06 9.90
C ALA A 174 6.39 7.63 11.26
N ASP A 175 7.33 8.10 12.07
CA ASP A 175 7.06 8.71 13.36
C ASP A 175 6.20 9.98 13.21
N ALA A 176 6.55 10.88 12.27
CA ALA A 176 5.78 12.07 11.97
C ALA A 176 4.40 11.76 11.37
N TRP A 177 4.30 10.70 10.58
CA TRP A 177 3.04 10.25 9.97
C TRP A 177 2.08 9.70 11.03
N LEU A 178 2.55 8.85 11.96
CA LEU A 178 1.77 8.37 13.10
C LEU A 178 1.24 9.54 13.94
N GLN A 179 2.11 10.51 14.25
CA GLN A 179 1.69 11.72 14.98
C GLN A 179 0.64 12.52 14.21
N ALA A 180 0.81 12.69 12.89
CA ALA A 180 -0.14 13.43 12.08
C ALA A 180 -1.50 12.73 11.98
N ILE A 181 -1.54 11.37 11.91
CA ILE A 181 -2.80 10.63 11.97
C ILE A 181 -3.53 10.89 13.29
N ASP A 182 -2.80 10.93 14.39
CA ASP A 182 -3.39 11.11 15.73
C ASP A 182 -4.02 12.50 15.92
N ALA A 183 -3.62 13.49 15.13
CA ALA A 183 -4.16 14.85 15.16
C ALA A 183 -5.53 15.01 14.44
N PHE A 184 -6.03 13.99 13.74
CA PHE A 184 -7.37 14.04 13.13
C PHE A 184 -8.46 13.61 14.11
N SER A 185 -9.57 14.38 14.18
CA SER A 185 -10.77 14.01 14.94
C SER A 185 -12.00 14.78 14.41
N PRO A 186 -13.09 14.12 13.95
CA PRO A 186 -13.18 12.71 13.63
C PRO A 186 -12.28 12.33 12.43
N ARG A 187 -12.03 11.05 12.25
CA ARG A 187 -11.19 10.53 11.17
C ARG A 187 -12.00 9.95 10.02
N HIS A 188 -11.52 10.22 8.81
CA HIS A 188 -12.00 9.59 7.57
C HIS A 188 -10.93 8.61 7.04
N TRP A 189 -11.33 7.69 6.18
CA TRP A 189 -10.41 6.66 5.67
C TRP A 189 -9.21 7.25 4.92
N GLU A 190 -9.39 8.38 4.23
CA GLU A 190 -8.35 9.08 3.49
C GLU A 190 -7.39 9.90 4.36
N ASP A 191 -7.68 10.09 5.65
CA ASP A 191 -6.86 10.97 6.50
C ASP A 191 -5.45 10.42 6.73
N GLN A 192 -5.21 9.12 6.55
CA GLN A 192 -3.85 8.57 6.50
C GLN A 192 -3.02 9.15 5.34
N MET A 193 -3.65 9.46 4.19
CA MET A 193 -2.99 10.08 3.04
C MET A 193 -2.70 11.57 3.32
N HIS A 194 -3.67 12.29 3.89
CA HIS A 194 -3.46 13.67 4.35
C HIS A 194 -2.33 13.74 5.40
N ALA A 195 -2.34 12.83 6.37
CA ALA A 195 -1.32 12.75 7.40
C ALA A 195 0.08 12.47 6.85
N PHE A 196 0.20 11.65 5.79
CA PHE A 196 1.47 11.48 5.08
C PHE A 196 2.01 12.80 4.55
N GLY A 197 1.19 13.57 3.83
CA GLY A 197 1.61 14.88 3.32
C GLY A 197 1.94 15.88 4.44
N LEU A 198 1.18 15.87 5.56
CA LEU A 198 1.54 16.68 6.72
C LEU A 198 2.90 16.28 7.32
N ALA A 199 3.20 14.98 7.39
CA ALA A 199 4.50 14.50 7.83
C ALA A 199 5.64 14.95 6.90
N VAL A 200 5.41 14.91 5.58
CA VAL A 200 6.35 15.43 4.56
C VAL A 200 6.66 16.91 4.80
N VAL A 201 5.62 17.75 4.96
CA VAL A 201 5.79 19.18 5.24
C VAL A 201 6.51 19.43 6.56
N LYS A 202 6.14 18.69 7.62
CA LYS A 202 6.76 18.82 8.96
C LYS A 202 8.26 18.57 8.94
N LEU A 203 8.69 17.62 8.11
CA LEU A 203 10.11 17.26 7.97
C LEU A 203 10.85 18.09 6.92
N GLY A 204 10.19 19.05 6.27
CA GLY A 204 10.80 19.85 5.20
C GLY A 204 11.14 19.03 3.96
N LEU A 205 10.51 17.88 3.76
CA LEU A 205 10.68 17.03 2.59
C LEU A 205 9.82 17.54 1.42
N ARG A 206 10.08 17.03 0.23
CA ARG A 206 9.23 17.22 -0.96
C ARG A 206 8.88 15.87 -1.54
N VAL A 207 7.68 15.76 -2.10
CA VAL A 207 7.19 14.57 -2.78
C VAL A 207 6.98 14.85 -4.26
N THR A 208 7.31 13.87 -5.11
CA THR A 208 7.04 13.90 -6.55
C THR A 208 5.81 13.02 -6.84
N LEU A 209 4.87 13.53 -7.61
CA LEU A 209 3.69 12.76 -8.01
C LEU A 209 4.02 11.80 -9.15
N THR A 210 3.50 10.57 -9.05
CA THR A 210 3.59 9.54 -10.10
C THR A 210 2.21 9.24 -10.69
N HIS A 211 2.19 8.61 -11.87
CA HIS A 211 0.97 8.22 -12.59
C HIS A 211 1.18 6.82 -13.18
N ILE A 212 1.44 5.84 -12.32
CA ILE A 212 1.78 4.47 -12.72
C ILE A 212 0.61 3.49 -12.55
N MET A 213 -0.54 3.98 -12.08
CA MET A 213 -1.65 3.14 -11.68
C MET A 213 -2.83 3.15 -12.64
N ASN A 214 -3.35 1.95 -12.96
CA ASN A 214 -4.71 1.78 -13.41
C ASN A 214 -5.63 1.80 -12.20
N HIS A 215 -6.53 2.77 -12.14
CA HIS A 215 -7.57 2.80 -11.13
C HIS A 215 -8.66 1.79 -11.50
N ASN A 216 -9.34 1.27 -10.48
CA ASN A 216 -10.26 0.13 -10.57
C ASN A 216 -11.63 0.43 -11.20
N TYR A 217 -11.65 0.96 -12.38
CA TYR A 217 -12.88 1.08 -13.18
C TYR A 217 -13.05 -0.19 -14.01
N TRP A 218 -13.79 -1.15 -13.48
CA TRP A 218 -13.85 -2.51 -14.00
C TRP A 218 -14.23 -2.65 -15.47
N PRO A 219 -15.17 -1.87 -16.03
CA PRO A 219 -15.45 -1.93 -17.46
C PRO A 219 -14.38 -1.21 -18.29
N ASP A 220 -13.48 -0.45 -17.68
CA ASP A 220 -12.52 0.33 -18.40
C ASP A 220 -11.43 -0.54 -19.03
N ALA A 221 -10.99 -0.14 -20.22
CA ALA A 221 -9.82 -0.73 -20.85
C ALA A 221 -8.56 -0.48 -20.00
N MET A 222 -7.64 -1.43 -20.03
CA MET A 222 -6.30 -1.22 -19.52
C MET A 222 -5.66 -0.05 -20.27
N VAL A 223 -5.10 0.89 -19.51
CA VAL A 223 -4.18 1.90 -20.05
C VAL A 223 -2.75 1.44 -19.82
N ASP A 224 -1.78 2.07 -20.50
CA ASP A 224 -0.35 1.78 -20.34
C ASP A 224 0.14 2.26 -18.96
N ARG A 225 -0.13 1.45 -17.95
CA ARG A 225 0.24 1.64 -16.55
C ARG A 225 0.69 0.31 -15.95
N ASP A 226 1.61 0.39 -15.02
CA ASP A 226 2.30 -0.78 -14.46
C ASP A 226 1.62 -1.42 -13.26
N VAL A 227 0.63 -0.75 -12.66
CA VAL A 227 -0.03 -1.19 -11.42
C VAL A 227 -1.55 -1.13 -11.58
N ILE A 228 -2.25 -2.13 -11.07
CA ILE A 228 -3.70 -2.08 -10.83
C ILE A 228 -3.93 -1.98 -9.33
N HIS A 229 -4.73 -1.00 -8.91
CA HIS A 229 -5.24 -0.89 -7.54
C HIS A 229 -6.73 -1.26 -7.54
N TYR A 230 -7.06 -2.49 -7.14
CA TYR A 230 -8.44 -3.00 -7.11
C TYR A 230 -9.16 -2.66 -5.80
N ALA A 231 -9.12 -1.36 -5.41
CA ALA A 231 -9.62 -0.86 -4.13
C ALA A 231 -11.09 -1.19 -3.86
N TYR A 232 -11.90 -1.26 -4.89
CA TYR A 232 -13.34 -1.58 -4.79
C TYR A 232 -13.71 -2.74 -5.71
N GLY A 233 -14.64 -2.51 -6.57
CA GLY A 233 -15.27 -3.39 -7.52
C GLY A 233 -16.71 -2.95 -7.77
N ASP A 234 -17.41 -3.67 -8.61
CA ASP A 234 -18.80 -3.44 -8.93
C ASP A 234 -19.66 -4.70 -8.63
N LYS A 235 -20.83 -4.78 -9.21
CA LYS A 235 -21.70 -5.98 -9.11
C LYS A 235 -21.12 -7.22 -9.79
N THR A 236 -20.18 -7.07 -10.74
CA THR A 236 -19.58 -8.20 -11.47
C THR A 236 -18.51 -8.88 -10.61
N TRP A 237 -17.67 -8.09 -9.98
CA TRP A 237 -16.66 -8.57 -9.05
C TRP A 237 -16.34 -7.49 -8.02
N ASN A 238 -16.27 -7.88 -6.74
CA ASN A 238 -15.95 -6.95 -5.65
C ASN A 238 -15.09 -7.66 -4.60
N LYS A 239 -13.94 -7.10 -4.27
CA LYS A 239 -13.05 -7.67 -3.26
C LYS A 239 -13.72 -7.88 -1.90
N ARG A 240 -14.69 -7.03 -1.52
CA ARG A 240 -15.43 -7.12 -0.25
C ARG A 240 -16.31 -8.37 -0.16
N SER A 241 -16.60 -9.04 -1.27
CA SER A 241 -17.30 -10.33 -1.27
C SER A 241 -16.45 -11.48 -0.72
N TYR A 242 -15.17 -11.25 -0.45
CA TYR A 242 -14.20 -12.26 -0.01
C TYR A 242 -13.63 -11.97 1.39
N PHE A 243 -14.48 -11.48 2.29
CA PHE A 243 -14.07 -10.98 3.60
C PHE A 243 -13.82 -12.10 4.64
N THR A 244 -14.71 -13.09 4.73
CA THR A 244 -14.57 -14.20 5.71
C THR A 244 -13.65 -15.30 5.20
N THR A 245 -13.25 -16.23 6.09
CA THR A 245 -12.39 -17.37 5.71
C THR A 245 -13.00 -18.24 4.59
N SER A 246 -14.30 -18.49 4.64
CA SER A 246 -14.98 -19.28 3.59
C SER A 246 -15.08 -18.53 2.26
N GLN A 247 -15.32 -17.23 2.33
CA GLN A 247 -15.36 -16.35 1.14
C GLN A 247 -13.97 -16.15 0.53
N ALA A 248 -12.93 -15.91 1.33
CA ALA A 248 -11.56 -15.74 0.88
C ALA A 248 -11.04 -16.94 0.09
N ARG A 249 -11.49 -18.16 0.41
CA ARG A 249 -11.16 -19.36 -0.40
C ARG A 249 -11.75 -19.32 -1.80
N LYS A 250 -12.91 -18.70 -1.97
CA LYS A 250 -13.62 -18.62 -3.26
C LYS A 250 -12.97 -17.63 -4.23
N VAL A 251 -12.15 -16.69 -3.77
CA VAL A 251 -11.47 -15.73 -4.64
C VAL A 251 -10.60 -16.41 -5.70
N TRP A 252 -10.04 -17.57 -5.37
CA TRP A 252 -9.14 -18.34 -6.25
C TRP A 252 -9.86 -19.08 -7.41
N SER A 253 -11.19 -19.09 -7.41
CA SER A 253 -12.01 -19.65 -8.47
C SER A 253 -13.12 -18.67 -8.83
N PRO A 254 -12.77 -17.47 -9.34
CA PRO A 254 -13.76 -16.45 -9.62
C PRO A 254 -14.69 -16.90 -10.74
N ALA A 255 -16.00 -16.83 -10.47
CA ALA A 255 -17.04 -17.11 -11.47
C ALA A 255 -17.27 -15.94 -12.44
N ALA A 256 -16.73 -14.76 -12.13
CA ALA A 256 -16.90 -13.57 -12.95
C ALA A 256 -16.24 -13.76 -14.33
N ALA A 257 -16.97 -13.32 -15.36
CA ALA A 257 -16.44 -13.16 -16.72
C ALA A 257 -16.10 -11.68 -16.94
N ALA A 258 -15.03 -11.42 -17.68
CA ALA A 258 -14.63 -10.08 -18.03
C ALA A 258 -14.23 -10.01 -19.51
N GLN A 259 -14.51 -8.88 -20.12
CA GLN A 259 -14.09 -8.60 -21.50
C GLN A 259 -12.57 -8.51 -21.56
N GLN A 260 -11.95 -9.12 -22.56
CA GLN A 260 -10.52 -9.05 -22.77
C GLN A 260 -10.04 -7.59 -22.93
N GLY A 261 -8.87 -7.27 -22.41
CA GLY A 261 -8.30 -5.94 -22.45
C GLY A 261 -8.84 -4.98 -21.36
N THR A 262 -9.69 -5.47 -20.45
CA THR A 262 -10.16 -4.66 -19.30
C THR A 262 -9.32 -4.91 -18.06
N ILE A 263 -9.34 -3.95 -17.12
CA ILE A 263 -8.68 -4.05 -15.80
C ILE A 263 -9.17 -5.32 -15.06
N LEU A 264 -10.47 -5.60 -15.10
CA LEU A 264 -11.03 -6.80 -14.46
C LEU A 264 -10.49 -8.10 -15.10
N ALA A 265 -10.36 -8.14 -16.42
CA ALA A 265 -9.84 -9.34 -17.11
C ALA A 265 -8.41 -9.66 -16.66
N GLU A 266 -7.55 -8.65 -16.58
CA GLU A 266 -6.16 -8.79 -16.09
C GLU A 266 -6.12 -9.24 -14.62
N LEU A 267 -6.92 -8.61 -13.75
CA LEU A 267 -7.03 -9.02 -12.35
C LEU A 267 -7.44 -10.49 -12.22
N LEU A 268 -8.48 -10.92 -12.92
CA LEU A 268 -8.98 -12.30 -12.87
C LEU A 268 -7.96 -13.29 -13.45
N ALA A 269 -7.18 -12.90 -14.46
CA ALA A 269 -6.09 -13.71 -14.99
C ALA A 269 -5.01 -13.93 -13.93
N GLN A 270 -4.55 -12.87 -13.28
CA GLN A 270 -3.54 -12.98 -12.22
C GLN A 270 -4.04 -13.76 -10.99
N ILE A 271 -5.32 -13.67 -10.64
CA ILE A 271 -5.89 -14.50 -9.56
C ILE A 271 -5.77 -15.99 -9.90
N ARG A 272 -6.06 -16.40 -11.16
CA ARG A 272 -5.93 -17.81 -11.61
C ARG A 272 -4.46 -18.25 -11.61
N GLU A 273 -3.56 -17.44 -12.15
CA GLU A 273 -2.13 -17.70 -12.16
C GLU A 273 -1.56 -17.82 -10.72
N ALA A 274 -1.97 -16.94 -9.82
CA ALA A 274 -1.57 -17.00 -8.41
C ALA A 274 -2.08 -18.28 -7.72
N ARG A 275 -3.31 -18.71 -8.00
CA ARG A 275 -3.82 -20.00 -7.51
C ARG A 275 -2.89 -21.14 -7.92
N ASP A 276 -2.55 -21.21 -9.20
CA ASP A 276 -1.75 -22.29 -9.75
C ASP A 276 -0.29 -22.24 -9.22
N PHE A 277 0.24 -21.04 -9.03
CA PHE A 277 1.52 -20.83 -8.37
C PHE A 277 1.51 -21.38 -6.93
N TYR A 278 0.51 -21.00 -6.12
CA TYR A 278 0.43 -21.40 -4.71
C TYR A 278 -0.02 -22.83 -4.48
N SER A 279 -0.54 -23.53 -5.48
CA SER A 279 -0.85 -24.97 -5.38
C SER A 279 0.38 -25.83 -5.09
N ARG A 280 1.58 -25.32 -5.36
CA ARG A 280 2.88 -25.97 -5.17
C ARG A 280 3.40 -25.90 -3.73
N PHE A 281 2.80 -25.04 -2.90
CA PHE A 281 3.20 -24.82 -1.50
C PHE A 281 2.11 -25.40 -0.57
N HIS A 282 2.47 -26.42 0.22
CA HIS A 282 1.53 -27.22 1.05
C HIS A 282 1.30 -26.66 2.43
#